data_5b42d4f42dd7c7e2cad783212e6c2397
#
_entry.id   5b42d4f42dd7c7e2cad783212e6c2397
#
_cell.length_a   1.000
_cell.length_b   1.000
_cell.length_c   1.000
_cell.angle_alpha   90.00
_cell.angle_beta   90.00
_cell.angle_gamma   90.00
#
_symmetry.space_group_name_H-M   'P 1'
#
loop_
_entity.id
_entity.type
_entity.pdbx_description
1 polymer ?
#
loop_
_entity_poly.entity_id
_entity_poly.type
_entity_poly.pdbx_seq_one_letter_code
_entity_poly.pdbx_strand_id
1 'polypeptide(L)'
;MLSDARELASDQQIDADVCMVGAGPAGISIARELIGNGASVWLLESGGRDVERRVQRLNVGKSVGYPIHLPHQSRIRAFAGTSRHWFRPGDETWAARPLDPVDFEVRPGIRYSGWPFDRAHLNPYYAHAQVLCGLGPFDYDPGRWSDPARTPPFALPPGPVETTLFQHGTADFDGYFEELVRAPNVTLLLHASVVELATREDPGRVHRVEVRRDDGSRCFVRARLVVLAAGGIENPRLLLLSRRVHRRGLGNDRDLVGRFFAERLSARTGYIVPATPDLIDGAGFYPTHVAAPGVHVQGALRLTDAAQREGEFLNCAFFLLIRDLSFTVEAVRSLATLVKARRRRPLPPELLGHLRNIVTGLGDLGATARARVRRSDPAGSVLALRAQAEQMPNPDSRVTLGTRRDRFGLPVAKLDWRPTAADRASIRASQEAVDTALRAAGLGRVEFMLGDEQPPALFEGNFHHLGATRMHPDPAMGVVDADCRVHGVSNLYIAGSSVFPTYGCSNPTLTVVALALRLADHLKKQLAA
;
A
#
# COMPACT_ATOMS: atom_id res chain seq x y z
N MET A 1 -3.63 0.74 -29.12
CA MET A 1 -4.92 0.22 -29.66
C MET A 1 -5.77 -0.33 -28.53
N LEU A 2 -7.10 -0.30 -28.66
CA LEU A 2 -8.03 -0.95 -27.69
C LEU A 2 -8.60 -2.23 -28.30
N SER A 3 -8.63 -3.31 -27.54
CA SER A 3 -9.23 -4.60 -27.90
C SER A 3 -9.97 -5.19 -26.70
N ASP A 4 -10.94 -6.03 -26.96
CA ASP A 4 -11.71 -6.74 -25.95
C ASP A 4 -11.50 -8.26 -26.10
N ALA A 5 -11.13 -8.93 -25.02
CA ALA A 5 -10.86 -10.36 -25.07
C ALA A 5 -12.12 -11.17 -25.48
N ARG A 6 -13.32 -10.63 -25.26
CA ARG A 6 -14.60 -11.25 -25.63
C ARG A 6 -14.80 -11.35 -27.16
N GLU A 7 -14.09 -10.54 -27.94
CA GLU A 7 -14.17 -10.50 -29.39
C GLU A 7 -13.14 -11.41 -30.08
N LEU A 8 -12.16 -11.92 -29.34
CA LEU A 8 -11.12 -12.80 -29.86
C LEU A 8 -11.69 -14.21 -30.15
N ALA A 9 -11.16 -14.92 -31.13
CA ALA A 9 -11.53 -16.31 -31.39
C ALA A 9 -11.14 -17.23 -30.22
N SER A 10 -11.87 -18.34 -30.03
CA SER A 10 -11.48 -19.35 -29.04
C SER A 10 -10.15 -19.97 -29.43
N ASP A 11 -9.30 -20.21 -28.42
CA ASP A 11 -7.95 -20.72 -28.55
C ASP A 11 -6.99 -19.86 -29.43
N GLN A 12 -7.41 -18.61 -29.73
CA GLN A 12 -6.55 -17.67 -30.47
C GLN A 12 -5.22 -17.46 -29.73
N GLN A 13 -4.14 -17.49 -30.46
CA GLN A 13 -2.81 -17.16 -29.97
C GLN A 13 -2.40 -15.77 -30.47
N ILE A 14 -1.88 -14.97 -29.54
CA ILE A 14 -1.34 -13.64 -29.75
C ILE A 14 0.17 -13.73 -29.50
N ASP A 15 0.96 -13.17 -30.40
CA ASP A 15 2.40 -13.01 -30.22
C ASP A 15 2.73 -11.54 -29.89
N ALA A 16 3.61 -11.32 -28.91
CA ALA A 16 4.01 -10.01 -28.43
C ALA A 16 5.49 -10.01 -28.01
N ASP A 17 6.11 -8.84 -27.95
CA ASP A 17 7.40 -8.69 -27.28
C ASP A 17 7.22 -8.63 -25.76
N VAL A 18 6.22 -7.88 -25.29
CA VAL A 18 5.92 -7.74 -23.86
C VAL A 18 4.46 -8.04 -23.59
N CYS A 19 4.20 -8.96 -22.67
CA CYS A 19 2.87 -9.21 -22.09
C CYS A 19 2.84 -8.71 -20.65
N MET A 20 2.03 -7.71 -20.37
CA MET A 20 1.82 -7.18 -19.01
C MET A 20 0.45 -7.60 -18.49
N VAL A 21 0.42 -8.10 -17.26
CA VAL A 21 -0.80 -8.60 -16.60
C VAL A 21 -1.22 -7.65 -15.49
N GLY A 22 -2.25 -6.86 -15.75
CA GLY A 22 -2.83 -5.86 -14.85
C GLY A 22 -2.55 -4.42 -15.28
N ALA A 23 -3.62 -3.68 -15.56
CA ALA A 23 -3.61 -2.27 -15.92
C ALA A 23 -3.88 -1.36 -14.69
N GLY A 24 -3.19 -1.63 -13.58
CA GLY A 24 -3.08 -0.74 -12.43
C GLY A 24 -1.88 0.21 -12.56
N PRO A 25 -1.58 1.04 -11.53
CA PRO A 25 -0.50 2.03 -11.59
C PRO A 25 0.85 1.50 -12.09
N ALA A 26 1.27 0.33 -11.62
CA ALA A 26 2.53 -0.28 -12.06
C ALA A 26 2.53 -0.65 -13.56
N GLY A 27 1.48 -1.33 -14.02
CA GLY A 27 1.37 -1.75 -15.42
C GLY A 27 1.23 -0.54 -16.36
N ILE A 28 0.42 0.44 -15.99
CA ILE A 28 0.26 1.70 -16.75
C ILE A 28 1.59 2.44 -16.86
N SER A 29 2.33 2.59 -15.75
CA SER A 29 3.62 3.29 -15.76
C SER A 29 4.64 2.61 -16.68
N ILE A 30 4.73 1.27 -16.64
CA ILE A 30 5.63 0.52 -17.54
C ILE A 30 5.16 0.65 -19.00
N ALA A 31 3.85 0.50 -19.27
CA ALA A 31 3.32 0.60 -20.62
C ALA A 31 3.62 1.96 -21.26
N ARG A 32 3.46 3.04 -20.51
CA ARG A 32 3.77 4.40 -20.95
C ARG A 32 5.25 4.57 -21.33
N GLU A 33 6.15 4.04 -20.51
CA GLU A 33 7.59 4.07 -20.77
C GLU A 33 8.00 3.26 -22.01
N LEU A 34 7.19 2.31 -22.43
CA LEU A 34 7.42 1.51 -23.64
C LEU A 34 6.73 2.07 -24.87
N ILE A 35 6.01 3.19 -24.81
CA ILE A 35 5.44 3.84 -25.98
C ILE A 35 6.57 4.27 -26.91
N GLY A 36 6.45 3.90 -28.18
CA GLY A 36 7.38 4.32 -29.23
C GLY A 36 8.75 3.63 -29.24
N ASN A 37 9.00 2.64 -28.35
CA ASN A 37 10.27 1.91 -28.32
C ASN A 37 10.42 0.80 -29.39
N GLY A 38 9.42 0.63 -30.26
CA GLY A 38 9.42 -0.36 -31.33
C GLY A 38 8.93 -1.75 -30.95
N ALA A 39 8.89 -2.11 -29.65
CA ALA A 39 8.38 -3.40 -29.20
C ALA A 39 6.85 -3.43 -29.14
N SER A 40 6.24 -4.54 -29.50
CA SER A 40 4.80 -4.77 -29.34
C SER A 40 4.46 -5.07 -27.88
N VAL A 41 3.59 -4.26 -27.27
CA VAL A 41 3.20 -4.34 -25.87
C VAL A 41 1.72 -4.68 -25.74
N TRP A 42 1.40 -5.77 -25.07
CA TRP A 42 0.03 -6.13 -24.71
C TRP A 42 -0.20 -5.96 -23.22
N LEU A 43 -1.05 -4.97 -22.86
CA LEU A 43 -1.45 -4.69 -21.49
C LEU A 43 -2.83 -5.33 -21.23
N LEU A 44 -2.87 -6.39 -20.44
CA LEU A 44 -4.03 -7.21 -20.15
C LEU A 44 -4.71 -6.73 -18.86
N GLU A 45 -5.99 -6.37 -18.94
CA GLU A 45 -6.81 -6.05 -17.78
C GLU A 45 -7.99 -7.01 -17.67
N SER A 46 -8.20 -7.56 -16.47
CA SER A 46 -9.26 -8.53 -16.23
C SER A 46 -10.66 -7.94 -16.25
N GLY A 47 -10.79 -6.63 -15.99
CA GLY A 47 -12.03 -5.86 -16.09
C GLY A 47 -12.14 -5.06 -17.37
N GLY A 48 -13.23 -4.28 -17.44
CA GLY A 48 -13.44 -3.30 -18.50
C GLY A 48 -12.83 -1.94 -18.15
N ARG A 49 -13.29 -0.91 -18.89
CA ARG A 49 -13.00 0.49 -18.57
C ARG A 49 -13.56 0.84 -17.19
N ASP A 50 -14.77 0.41 -16.88
CA ASP A 50 -15.46 0.65 -15.63
C ASP A 50 -15.55 -0.59 -14.73
N VAL A 51 -15.93 -0.37 -13.47
CA VAL A 51 -16.07 -1.45 -12.48
C VAL A 51 -17.32 -2.27 -12.75
N GLU A 52 -17.13 -3.52 -13.13
CA GLU A 52 -18.22 -4.46 -13.38
C GLU A 52 -18.39 -5.43 -12.19
N ARG A 53 -19.60 -5.50 -11.63
CA ARG A 53 -19.91 -6.37 -10.48
C ARG A 53 -19.54 -7.84 -10.71
N ARG A 54 -19.73 -8.34 -11.94
CA ARG A 54 -19.40 -9.73 -12.31
C ARG A 54 -17.90 -9.99 -12.26
N VAL A 55 -17.10 -9.07 -12.79
CA VAL A 55 -15.63 -9.16 -12.79
C VAL A 55 -15.10 -8.94 -11.38
N GLN A 56 -15.63 -7.97 -10.66
CA GLN A 56 -15.23 -7.67 -9.28
C GLN A 56 -15.39 -8.88 -8.33
N ARG A 57 -16.33 -9.79 -8.58
CA ARG A 57 -16.50 -11.06 -7.83
C ARG A 57 -15.28 -11.99 -7.91
N LEU A 58 -14.40 -11.87 -8.90
CA LEU A 58 -13.12 -12.60 -8.96
C LEU A 58 -12.16 -12.22 -7.83
N ASN A 59 -12.37 -11.07 -7.20
CA ASN A 59 -11.61 -10.63 -6.02
C ASN A 59 -12.08 -11.28 -4.71
N VAL A 60 -13.17 -12.06 -4.72
CA VAL A 60 -13.64 -12.72 -3.50
C VAL A 60 -12.58 -13.67 -2.98
N GLY A 61 -12.31 -13.59 -1.69
CA GLY A 61 -11.34 -14.41 -1.00
C GLY A 61 -11.71 -14.60 0.47
N LYS A 62 -10.81 -15.18 1.24
CA LYS A 62 -10.98 -15.40 2.68
C LYS A 62 -9.86 -14.69 3.42
N SER A 63 -10.19 -14.00 4.51
CA SER A 63 -9.21 -13.51 5.49
C SER A 63 -9.27 -14.38 6.75
N VAL A 64 -8.10 -14.74 7.25
CA VAL A 64 -7.87 -15.45 8.52
C VAL A 64 -6.74 -14.75 9.26
N GLY A 65 -6.42 -15.14 10.47
CA GLY A 65 -5.41 -14.44 11.28
C GLY A 65 -5.97 -13.15 11.87
N TYR A 66 -5.16 -12.11 11.93
CA TYR A 66 -5.61 -10.81 12.44
C TYR A 66 -6.68 -10.19 11.52
N PRO A 67 -7.72 -9.55 12.06
CA PRO A 67 -8.80 -8.97 11.24
C PRO A 67 -8.30 -7.95 10.21
N ILE A 68 -8.55 -8.22 8.95
CA ILE A 68 -8.20 -7.36 7.81
C ILE A 68 -9.39 -7.29 6.86
N HIS A 69 -9.40 -6.29 6.00
CA HIS A 69 -10.40 -6.16 4.95
C HIS A 69 -10.47 -7.43 4.07
N LEU A 70 -11.68 -7.80 3.66
CA LEU A 70 -11.84 -8.90 2.72
C LEU A 70 -11.21 -8.53 1.35
N PRO A 71 -10.57 -9.48 0.66
CA PRO A 71 -9.85 -9.20 -0.59
C PRO A 71 -10.66 -8.45 -1.66
N HIS A 72 -11.98 -8.62 -1.72
CA HIS A 72 -12.85 -7.94 -2.68
C HIS A 72 -13.20 -6.49 -2.28
N GLN A 73 -12.92 -6.07 -1.05
CA GLN A 73 -13.16 -4.71 -0.56
C GLN A 73 -11.95 -3.79 -0.81
N SER A 74 -10.77 -4.39 -0.95
CA SER A 74 -9.49 -3.68 -1.03
C SER A 74 -8.87 -3.66 -2.44
N ARG A 75 -9.56 -4.22 -3.45
CA ARG A 75 -9.05 -4.31 -4.83
C ARG A 75 -10.14 -4.01 -5.85
N ILE A 76 -9.75 -3.37 -6.95
CA ILE A 76 -10.60 -3.14 -8.12
C ILE A 76 -10.03 -3.89 -9.32
N ARG A 77 -10.93 -4.53 -10.08
CA ARG A 77 -10.67 -5.10 -11.40
C ARG A 77 -11.35 -4.24 -12.45
N ALA A 78 -10.63 -3.27 -12.92
CA ALA A 78 -10.95 -2.36 -14.02
C ALA A 78 -9.66 -1.64 -14.42
N PHE A 79 -9.62 -1.00 -15.56
CA PHE A 79 -8.53 -0.10 -15.93
C PHE A 79 -8.21 0.88 -14.79
N ALA A 80 -6.96 1.24 -14.60
CA ALA A 80 -6.40 1.98 -13.47
C ALA A 80 -6.43 1.22 -12.11
N GLY A 81 -7.11 0.07 -12.00
CA GLY A 81 -7.10 -0.75 -10.80
C GLY A 81 -7.58 0.00 -9.54
N THR A 82 -6.93 -0.26 -8.42
CA THR A 82 -7.33 0.29 -7.11
C THR A 82 -7.08 1.80 -6.98
N SER A 83 -6.28 2.42 -7.87
CA SER A 83 -6.09 3.88 -7.86
C SER A 83 -7.41 4.65 -8.05
N ARG A 84 -8.42 4.06 -8.69
CA ARG A 84 -9.77 4.65 -8.80
C ARG A 84 -10.44 4.95 -7.45
N HIS A 85 -9.95 4.38 -6.36
CA HIS A 85 -10.41 4.69 -5.00
C HIS A 85 -9.64 5.82 -4.33
N TRP A 86 -8.47 6.17 -4.85
CA TRP A 86 -7.60 7.17 -4.22
C TRP A 86 -7.99 8.58 -4.58
N PHE A 87 -8.50 8.77 -5.80
CA PHE A 87 -8.97 10.06 -6.27
C PHE A 87 -10.48 10.21 -6.10
N ARG A 88 -10.89 11.25 -5.36
CA ARG A 88 -12.26 11.75 -5.34
C ARG A 88 -12.20 13.25 -5.60
N PRO A 89 -12.95 13.79 -6.57
CA PRO A 89 -13.00 15.23 -6.79
C PRO A 89 -13.35 15.97 -5.49
N GLY A 90 -12.48 16.88 -5.07
CA GLY A 90 -12.63 17.64 -3.83
C GLY A 90 -12.16 16.95 -2.54
N ASP A 91 -11.59 15.75 -2.63
CA ASP A 91 -11.01 15.03 -1.50
C ASP A 91 -9.55 14.64 -1.81
N GLU A 92 -8.60 15.45 -1.34
CA GLU A 92 -7.15 15.25 -1.54
C GLU A 92 -6.59 14.26 -0.52
N THR A 93 -7.10 13.06 -0.51
CA THR A 93 -6.82 12.10 0.56
C THR A 93 -5.59 11.23 0.35
N TRP A 94 -4.97 11.29 -0.82
CA TRP A 94 -3.81 10.45 -1.10
C TRP A 94 -2.50 11.16 -0.76
N ALA A 95 -1.95 10.84 0.41
CA ALA A 95 -0.65 11.32 0.85
C ALA A 95 0.48 10.42 0.34
N ALA A 96 1.55 11.01 -0.14
CA ALA A 96 2.73 10.32 -0.63
C ALA A 96 4.01 10.88 -0.02
N ARG A 97 4.97 9.98 0.11
CA ARG A 97 6.33 10.27 0.50
C ARG A 97 7.22 9.11 0.01
N PRO A 98 8.45 9.34 -0.43
CA PRO A 98 9.41 8.26 -0.66
C PRO A 98 9.67 7.46 0.61
N LEU A 99 10.09 6.20 0.48
CA LEU A 99 10.68 5.47 1.60
C LEU A 99 11.92 6.20 2.12
N ASP A 100 12.18 6.13 3.40
CA ASP A 100 13.36 6.75 4.02
C ASP A 100 14.64 5.95 3.73
N PRO A 101 15.84 6.55 3.79
CA PRO A 101 17.08 5.81 3.59
C PRO A 101 17.19 4.55 4.47
N VAL A 102 16.79 4.66 5.74
CA VAL A 102 16.82 3.54 6.71
C VAL A 102 15.92 2.36 6.30
N ASP A 103 14.88 2.60 5.51
CA ASP A 103 13.99 1.54 5.02
C ASP A 103 14.69 0.60 4.02
N PHE A 104 15.77 1.07 3.36
CA PHE A 104 16.56 0.29 2.40
C PHE A 104 17.65 -0.54 3.07
N GLU A 105 18.00 -0.25 4.30
CA GLU A 105 19.14 -0.84 5.00
C GLU A 105 18.85 -2.23 5.55
N VAL A 106 19.89 -3.04 5.67
CA VAL A 106 19.87 -4.22 6.52
C VAL A 106 19.95 -3.75 7.98
N ARG A 107 18.86 -3.93 8.73
CA ARG A 107 18.74 -3.48 10.13
C ARG A 107 18.88 -4.68 11.06
N PRO A 108 19.91 -4.74 11.95
CA PRO A 108 20.21 -5.92 12.76
C PRO A 108 19.03 -6.45 13.57
N GLY A 109 18.27 -5.58 14.23
CA GLY A 109 17.08 -5.96 15.02
C GLY A 109 15.83 -6.25 14.16
N ILE A 110 15.85 -5.98 12.87
CA ILE A 110 14.71 -6.20 11.96
C ILE A 110 15.08 -7.31 10.98
N ARG A 111 14.82 -8.54 11.40
CA ARG A 111 15.09 -9.72 10.59
C ARG A 111 14.38 -9.61 9.23
N TYR A 112 15.07 -10.03 8.16
CA TYR A 112 14.61 -9.95 6.77
C TYR A 112 14.49 -8.52 6.23
N SER A 113 15.12 -7.52 6.83
CA SER A 113 15.25 -6.17 6.27
C SER A 113 16.30 -6.12 5.16
N GLY A 114 16.34 -5.00 4.45
CA GLY A 114 17.31 -4.70 3.41
C GLY A 114 16.78 -4.88 2.00
N TRP A 115 17.03 -3.86 1.17
CA TRP A 115 16.83 -3.88 -0.27
C TRP A 115 18.17 -4.18 -0.95
N PRO A 116 18.19 -4.70 -2.20
CA PRO A 116 19.44 -4.96 -2.92
C PRO A 116 20.11 -3.69 -3.48
N PHE A 117 19.56 -2.52 -3.21
CA PHE A 117 20.06 -1.19 -3.57
C PHE A 117 19.58 -0.17 -2.53
N ASP A 118 20.24 0.99 -2.52
CA ASP A 118 19.94 2.08 -1.58
C ASP A 118 18.85 3.03 -2.10
N ARG A 119 18.46 3.98 -1.25
CA ARG A 119 17.51 5.03 -1.59
C ARG A 119 18.00 5.92 -2.75
N ALA A 120 19.31 6.23 -2.80
CA ALA A 120 19.87 7.11 -3.82
C ALA A 120 19.67 6.54 -5.23
N HIS A 121 19.75 5.20 -5.37
CA HIS A 121 19.47 4.50 -6.62
C HIS A 121 18.03 4.76 -7.16
N LEU A 122 17.05 4.93 -6.28
CA LEU A 122 15.67 5.20 -6.68
C LEU A 122 15.32 6.69 -6.83
N ASN A 123 16.16 7.61 -6.37
CA ASN A 123 15.85 9.04 -6.41
C ASN A 123 15.46 9.58 -7.81
N PRO A 124 16.15 9.23 -8.91
CA PRO A 124 15.76 9.67 -10.24
C PRO A 124 14.36 9.17 -10.63
N TYR A 125 14.05 7.92 -10.27
CA TYR A 125 12.73 7.32 -10.53
C TYR A 125 11.64 7.89 -9.62
N TYR A 126 11.96 8.25 -8.38
CA TYR A 126 11.04 8.99 -7.52
C TYR A 126 10.69 10.37 -8.09
N ALA A 127 11.68 11.11 -8.60
CA ALA A 127 11.45 12.40 -9.23
C ALA A 127 10.51 12.29 -10.44
N HIS A 128 10.66 11.25 -11.27
CA HIS A 128 9.75 10.98 -12.38
C HIS A 128 8.37 10.51 -11.88
N ALA A 129 8.32 9.64 -10.88
CA ALA A 129 7.07 9.16 -10.28
C ALA A 129 6.23 10.28 -9.66
N GLN A 130 6.86 11.34 -9.12
CA GLN A 130 6.18 12.55 -8.65
C GLN A 130 5.25 13.13 -9.73
N VAL A 131 5.77 13.28 -10.95
CA VAL A 131 5.02 13.82 -12.08
C VAL A 131 3.84 12.93 -12.43
N LEU A 132 4.06 11.61 -12.51
CA LEU A 132 3.00 10.65 -12.84
C LEU A 132 1.89 10.59 -11.78
N CYS A 133 2.23 10.88 -10.54
CA CYS A 133 1.30 10.87 -9.42
C CYS A 133 0.65 12.24 -9.15
N GLY A 134 0.95 13.27 -9.95
CA GLY A 134 0.39 14.61 -9.77
C GLY A 134 0.79 15.25 -8.44
N LEU A 135 2.02 14.98 -7.97
CA LEU A 135 2.62 15.58 -6.78
C LEU A 135 3.42 16.84 -7.17
N GLY A 136 3.78 17.63 -6.17
CA GLY A 136 4.68 18.77 -6.33
C GLY A 136 6.12 18.36 -6.65
N PRO A 137 7.08 19.28 -6.61
CA PRO A 137 8.51 18.98 -6.79
C PRO A 137 9.00 17.89 -5.84
N PHE A 138 10.01 17.13 -6.25
CA PHE A 138 10.63 16.08 -5.43
C PHE A 138 11.46 16.71 -4.31
N ASP A 139 10.79 17.30 -3.35
CA ASP A 139 11.36 17.92 -2.17
C ASP A 139 10.46 17.62 -0.96
N TYR A 140 11.02 17.07 0.09
CA TYR A 140 10.35 16.65 1.31
C TYR A 140 10.96 17.29 2.56
N ASP A 141 11.71 18.38 2.41
CA ASP A 141 12.22 19.18 3.52
C ASP A 141 11.06 20.04 4.10
N PRO A 142 10.66 19.83 5.37
CA PRO A 142 9.63 20.64 6.00
C PRO A 142 9.91 22.14 5.99
N GLY A 143 11.19 22.53 6.08
CA GLY A 143 11.60 23.94 6.08
C GLY A 143 11.26 24.68 4.78
N ARG A 144 11.27 23.97 3.64
CA ARG A 144 10.95 24.56 2.34
C ARG A 144 9.45 24.76 2.10
N TRP A 145 8.61 24.00 2.80
CA TRP A 145 7.17 23.97 2.62
C TRP A 145 6.41 24.62 3.79
N SER A 146 7.14 25.15 4.77
CA SER A 146 6.53 25.90 5.87
C SER A 146 6.45 27.39 5.55
N ASP A 147 5.41 28.04 6.04
CA ASP A 147 5.35 29.49 6.21
C ASP A 147 5.70 29.81 7.67
N PRO A 148 6.91 30.36 7.96
CA PRO A 148 7.34 30.62 9.32
C PRO A 148 6.39 31.55 10.11
N ALA A 149 5.60 32.37 9.41
CA ALA A 149 4.66 33.31 10.04
C ALA A 149 3.29 32.71 10.29
N ARG A 150 2.90 31.66 9.52
CA ARG A 150 1.53 31.11 9.55
C ARG A 150 1.46 29.65 9.97
N THR A 151 2.37 28.82 9.46
CA THR A 151 2.35 27.36 9.64
C THR A 151 3.75 26.80 9.90
N PRO A 152 4.45 27.26 10.95
CA PRO A 152 5.76 26.67 11.29
C PRO A 152 5.57 25.23 11.81
N PRO A 153 6.50 24.32 11.51
CA PRO A 153 6.57 23.05 12.24
C PRO A 153 6.88 23.31 13.73
N PHE A 154 6.54 22.38 14.59
CA PHE A 154 6.89 22.48 16.01
C PHE A 154 8.40 22.64 16.20
N ALA A 155 8.80 23.59 17.04
CA ALA A 155 10.19 23.83 17.42
C ALA A 155 10.64 22.74 18.41
N LEU A 156 10.96 21.56 17.88
CA LEU A 156 11.49 20.46 18.68
C LEU A 156 12.99 20.66 18.96
N PRO A 157 13.48 20.31 20.16
CA PRO A 157 14.91 20.33 20.43
C PRO A 157 15.63 19.28 19.56
N PRO A 158 16.93 19.48 19.27
CA PRO A 158 17.74 18.43 18.63
C PRO A 158 17.64 17.13 19.41
N GLY A 159 17.31 16.03 18.71
CA GLY A 159 17.08 14.74 19.37
C GLY A 159 16.55 13.65 18.44
N PRO A 160 15.91 12.63 19.01
CA PRO A 160 15.48 11.46 18.26
C PRO A 160 14.22 11.71 17.40
N VAL A 161 13.52 12.83 17.57
CA VAL A 161 12.24 13.11 16.89
C VAL A 161 12.38 14.30 15.98
N GLU A 162 11.81 14.19 14.80
CA GLU A 162 11.77 15.27 13.80
C GLU A 162 10.35 15.43 13.22
N THR A 163 10.09 16.61 12.64
CA THR A 163 8.96 16.80 11.74
C THR A 163 9.30 16.28 10.36
N THR A 164 8.42 15.51 9.78
CA THR A 164 8.51 15.01 8.41
C THR A 164 7.36 15.50 7.56
N LEU A 165 7.49 15.42 6.23
CA LEU A 165 6.51 15.92 5.28
C LEU A 165 5.95 14.83 4.39
N PHE A 166 4.65 14.91 4.12
CA PHE A 166 3.95 14.19 3.06
C PHE A 166 3.38 15.18 2.06
N GLN A 167 3.45 14.87 0.77
CA GLN A 167 2.74 15.60 -0.27
C GLN A 167 1.45 14.89 -0.63
N HIS A 168 0.43 15.64 -1.01
CA HIS A 168 -0.83 15.11 -1.49
C HIS A 168 -0.97 15.33 -3.00
N GLY A 169 -1.42 14.30 -3.71
CA GLY A 169 -1.58 14.33 -5.15
C GLY A 169 -2.83 13.59 -5.60
N THR A 170 -3.09 13.63 -6.90
CA THR A 170 -4.28 13.02 -7.50
C THR A 170 -4.09 11.53 -7.75
N ALA A 171 -2.86 11.10 -8.10
CA ALA A 171 -2.56 9.73 -8.56
C ALA A 171 -3.62 9.19 -9.56
N ASP A 172 -4.06 10.05 -10.47
CA ASP A 172 -5.10 9.74 -11.46
C ASP A 172 -4.54 8.90 -12.61
N PHE A 173 -4.45 7.59 -12.41
CA PHE A 173 -4.03 6.65 -13.46
C PHE A 173 -5.15 6.37 -14.48
N ASP A 174 -6.39 6.73 -14.19
CA ASP A 174 -7.49 6.61 -15.16
C ASP A 174 -7.35 7.59 -16.32
N GLY A 175 -6.78 8.76 -16.08
CA GLY A 175 -6.48 9.78 -17.09
C GLY A 175 -5.53 9.32 -18.20
N TYR A 176 -4.73 8.27 -17.98
CA TYR A 176 -3.80 7.73 -19.00
C TYR A 176 -4.45 6.79 -20.03
N PHE A 177 -5.75 6.53 -19.92
CA PHE A 177 -6.44 5.61 -20.83
C PHE A 177 -6.29 5.97 -22.29
N GLU A 178 -6.63 7.20 -22.65
CA GLU A 178 -6.61 7.68 -24.04
C GLU A 178 -5.19 7.71 -24.63
N GLU A 179 -4.18 8.03 -23.82
CA GLU A 179 -2.78 8.01 -24.24
C GLU A 179 -2.38 6.59 -24.64
N LEU A 180 -2.69 5.59 -23.81
CA LEU A 180 -2.35 4.19 -24.09
C LEU A 180 -3.13 3.62 -25.28
N VAL A 181 -4.40 3.99 -25.45
CA VAL A 181 -5.23 3.55 -26.59
C VAL A 181 -4.70 4.11 -27.91
N ARG A 182 -4.18 5.34 -27.91
CA ARG A 182 -3.59 5.98 -29.12
C ARG A 182 -2.16 5.55 -29.40
N ALA A 183 -1.48 4.95 -28.46
CA ALA A 183 -0.09 4.51 -28.62
C ALA A 183 0.02 3.48 -29.76
N PRO A 184 0.99 3.64 -30.70
CA PRO A 184 1.06 2.80 -31.91
C PRO A 184 1.48 1.36 -31.65
N ASN A 185 2.24 1.13 -30.58
CA ASN A 185 2.82 -0.16 -30.23
C ASN A 185 2.23 -0.79 -28.96
N VAL A 186 1.22 -0.16 -28.34
CA VAL A 186 0.55 -0.68 -27.13
C VAL A 186 -0.87 -1.12 -27.49
N THR A 187 -1.22 -2.36 -27.15
CA THR A 187 -2.58 -2.87 -27.21
C THR A 187 -3.09 -3.09 -25.78
N LEU A 188 -4.14 -2.33 -25.39
CA LEU A 188 -4.87 -2.55 -24.16
C LEU A 188 -5.96 -3.60 -24.43
N LEU A 189 -5.84 -4.78 -23.80
CA LEU A 189 -6.80 -5.86 -23.90
C LEU A 189 -7.64 -5.92 -22.62
N LEU A 190 -8.90 -5.50 -22.73
CA LEU A 190 -9.86 -5.54 -21.63
C LEU A 190 -10.52 -6.92 -21.52
N HIS A 191 -11.16 -7.20 -20.36
CA HIS A 191 -11.83 -8.46 -20.02
C HIS A 191 -10.94 -9.71 -20.16
N ALA A 192 -9.62 -9.50 -20.04
CA ALA A 192 -8.58 -10.51 -20.18
C ALA A 192 -8.17 -11.06 -18.80
N SER A 193 -8.95 -11.99 -18.25
CA SER A 193 -8.62 -12.59 -16.95
C SER A 193 -7.51 -13.63 -17.11
N VAL A 194 -6.28 -13.29 -16.75
CA VAL A 194 -5.16 -14.23 -16.72
C VAL A 194 -5.37 -15.25 -15.61
N VAL A 195 -5.23 -16.53 -15.95
CA VAL A 195 -5.50 -17.66 -15.06
C VAL A 195 -4.31 -18.56 -14.83
N GLU A 196 -3.33 -18.57 -15.74
CA GLU A 196 -2.12 -19.38 -15.65
C GLU A 196 -0.97 -18.79 -16.47
N LEU A 197 0.23 -18.92 -15.93
CA LEU A 197 1.51 -18.72 -16.63
C LEU A 197 2.07 -20.11 -16.97
N ALA A 198 1.89 -20.53 -18.20
CA ALA A 198 2.27 -21.88 -18.59
C ALA A 198 3.74 -21.94 -18.98
N THR A 199 4.48 -22.82 -18.33
CA THR A 199 5.80 -23.28 -18.75
C THR A 199 5.67 -24.60 -19.52
N ARG A 200 6.67 -24.97 -20.28
CA ARG A 200 6.79 -26.29 -20.94
C ARG A 200 7.77 -27.17 -20.17
N GLU A 201 8.38 -28.12 -20.86
CA GLU A 201 9.44 -28.98 -20.34
C GLU A 201 10.66 -28.20 -19.84
N ASP A 202 10.93 -27.02 -20.40
CA ASP A 202 11.83 -26.02 -19.79
C ASP A 202 11.07 -25.21 -18.74
N PRO A 203 11.20 -25.56 -17.44
CA PRO A 203 10.54 -24.84 -16.35
C PRO A 203 11.07 -23.41 -16.16
N GLY A 204 12.25 -23.10 -16.71
CA GLY A 204 12.92 -21.80 -16.56
C GLY A 204 12.34 -20.67 -17.44
N ARG A 205 11.21 -20.89 -18.15
CA ARG A 205 10.63 -19.87 -19.03
C ARG A 205 9.12 -19.97 -19.14
N VAL A 206 8.43 -18.84 -18.98
CA VAL A 206 7.01 -18.74 -19.33
C VAL A 206 6.88 -18.81 -20.85
N HIS A 207 6.18 -19.82 -21.33
CA HIS A 207 5.96 -20.05 -22.75
C HIS A 207 4.72 -19.33 -23.26
N ARG A 208 3.66 -19.29 -22.46
CA ARG A 208 2.41 -18.58 -22.79
C ARG A 208 1.64 -18.17 -21.53
N VAL A 209 0.87 -17.12 -21.64
CA VAL A 209 -0.09 -16.61 -20.65
C VAL A 209 -1.48 -17.07 -21.07
N GLU A 210 -2.17 -17.85 -20.23
CA GLU A 210 -3.56 -18.28 -20.47
C GLU A 210 -4.53 -17.23 -19.96
N VAL A 211 -5.39 -16.76 -20.86
CA VAL A 211 -6.48 -15.81 -20.58
C VAL A 211 -7.81 -16.55 -20.66
N ARG A 212 -8.67 -16.39 -19.66
CA ARG A 212 -10.05 -16.87 -19.69
C ARG A 212 -11.04 -15.74 -19.77
N ARG A 213 -12.07 -15.97 -20.55
CA ARG A 213 -13.20 -15.07 -20.77
C ARG A 213 -14.41 -15.49 -19.94
N ASP A 214 -15.40 -14.63 -19.88
CA ASP A 214 -16.61 -14.82 -19.10
C ASP A 214 -17.46 -16.01 -19.55
N ASP A 215 -17.41 -16.37 -20.84
CA ASP A 215 -18.08 -17.53 -21.45
C ASP A 215 -17.36 -18.85 -21.20
N GLY A 216 -16.19 -18.82 -20.54
CA GLY A 216 -15.34 -19.99 -20.27
C GLY A 216 -14.36 -20.30 -21.39
N SER A 217 -14.46 -19.67 -22.55
CA SER A 217 -13.49 -19.80 -23.62
C SER A 217 -12.14 -19.18 -23.25
N ARG A 218 -11.10 -19.47 -23.99
CA ARG A 218 -9.73 -19.05 -23.69
C ARG A 218 -9.02 -18.51 -24.92
N CYS A 219 -8.02 -17.69 -24.67
CA CYS A 219 -7.00 -17.30 -25.63
C CYS A 219 -5.62 -17.29 -24.95
N PHE A 220 -4.58 -17.13 -25.71
CA PHE A 220 -3.22 -17.24 -25.22
C PHE A 220 -2.37 -16.08 -25.73
N VAL A 221 -1.50 -15.57 -24.86
CA VAL A 221 -0.46 -14.62 -25.26
C VAL A 221 0.91 -15.28 -25.09
N ARG A 222 1.70 -15.31 -26.17
CA ARG A 222 3.13 -15.64 -26.12
C ARG A 222 3.91 -14.33 -26.15
N ALA A 223 4.91 -14.22 -25.25
CA ALA A 223 5.73 -13.02 -25.22
C ALA A 223 7.20 -13.34 -24.95
N ARG A 224 8.08 -12.48 -25.45
CA ARG A 224 9.51 -12.51 -25.09
C ARG A 224 9.66 -12.24 -23.59
N LEU A 225 8.97 -11.23 -23.07
CA LEU A 225 8.98 -10.84 -21.66
C LEU A 225 7.55 -10.81 -21.11
N VAL A 226 7.37 -11.27 -19.87
CA VAL A 226 6.09 -11.28 -19.16
C VAL A 226 6.25 -10.51 -17.86
N VAL A 227 5.34 -9.57 -17.58
CA VAL A 227 5.33 -8.76 -16.37
C VAL A 227 4.02 -8.96 -15.61
N LEU A 228 4.09 -9.40 -14.35
CA LEU A 228 2.95 -9.42 -13.45
C LEU A 228 2.84 -8.09 -12.73
N ALA A 229 1.78 -7.33 -13.01
CA ALA A 229 1.42 -6.05 -12.40
C ALA A 229 0.02 -6.09 -11.75
N ALA A 230 -0.42 -7.28 -11.32
CA ALA A 230 -1.78 -7.53 -10.85
C ALA A 230 -1.99 -7.20 -9.35
N GLY A 231 -1.00 -6.56 -8.70
CA GLY A 231 -1.05 -6.10 -7.32
C GLY A 231 -0.68 -7.15 -6.27
N GLY A 232 -0.58 -6.69 -4.99
CA GLY A 232 0.07 -7.43 -3.90
C GLY A 232 -0.56 -8.77 -3.52
N ILE A 233 -1.81 -9.03 -3.89
CA ILE A 233 -2.48 -10.31 -3.61
C ILE A 233 -2.55 -11.18 -4.87
N GLU A 234 -2.80 -10.61 -6.04
CA GLU A 234 -3.01 -11.40 -7.25
C GLU A 234 -1.70 -11.88 -7.87
N ASN A 235 -0.60 -11.10 -7.76
CA ASN A 235 0.73 -11.55 -8.20
C ASN A 235 1.12 -12.91 -7.57
N PRO A 236 1.18 -13.05 -6.22
CA PRO A 236 1.47 -14.34 -5.61
C PRO A 236 0.39 -15.39 -5.90
N ARG A 237 -0.90 -15.01 -6.01
CA ARG A 237 -1.96 -15.96 -6.36
C ARG A 237 -1.74 -16.58 -7.72
N LEU A 238 -1.41 -15.80 -8.77
CA LEU A 238 -1.15 -16.30 -10.12
C LEU A 238 0.07 -17.24 -10.16
N LEU A 239 1.14 -16.90 -9.46
CA LEU A 239 2.30 -17.79 -9.31
C LEU A 239 1.90 -19.12 -8.66
N LEU A 240 1.13 -19.08 -7.56
CA LEU A 240 0.63 -20.27 -6.87
C LEU A 240 -0.37 -21.08 -7.69
N LEU A 241 -1.11 -20.49 -8.62
CA LEU A 241 -2.03 -21.17 -9.54
C LEU A 241 -1.30 -21.85 -10.70
N SER A 242 -0.14 -21.33 -11.10
CA SER A 242 0.66 -21.83 -12.24
C SER A 242 1.43 -23.11 -11.85
N ARG A 243 0.70 -24.27 -11.80
CA ARG A 243 1.17 -25.52 -11.19
C ARG A 243 1.26 -26.71 -12.14
N ARG A 244 1.05 -26.54 -13.44
CA ARG A 244 1.09 -27.70 -14.39
C ARG A 244 2.46 -28.37 -14.39
N VAL A 245 3.53 -27.60 -14.34
CA VAL A 245 4.91 -28.10 -14.27
C VAL A 245 5.47 -27.96 -12.85
N HIS A 246 5.30 -26.79 -12.25
CA HIS A 246 5.77 -26.46 -10.89
C HIS A 246 4.73 -26.84 -9.84
N ARG A 247 4.78 -28.03 -9.25
CA ARG A 247 3.76 -28.54 -8.32
C ARG A 247 3.44 -27.60 -7.15
N ARG A 248 4.41 -26.80 -6.69
CA ARG A 248 4.24 -25.82 -5.60
C ARG A 248 3.84 -24.43 -6.09
N GLY A 249 3.78 -24.19 -7.41
CA GLY A 249 3.60 -22.90 -8.05
C GLY A 249 4.87 -22.41 -8.70
N LEU A 250 4.74 -21.56 -9.73
CA LEU A 250 5.87 -21.03 -10.48
C LEU A 250 6.74 -20.12 -9.59
N GLY A 251 8.05 -20.32 -9.59
CA GLY A 251 9.00 -19.58 -8.74
C GLY A 251 8.87 -19.88 -7.24
N ASN A 252 8.18 -20.97 -6.85
CA ASN A 252 7.87 -21.31 -5.45
C ASN A 252 8.59 -22.58 -4.94
N ASP A 253 9.72 -22.95 -5.49
CA ASP A 253 10.45 -24.16 -5.09
C ASP A 253 10.90 -24.13 -3.62
N ARG A 254 11.11 -22.91 -3.08
CA ARG A 254 11.51 -22.65 -1.69
C ARG A 254 10.36 -22.23 -0.76
N ASP A 255 9.10 -22.34 -1.19
CA ASP A 255 7.91 -21.96 -0.44
C ASP A 255 7.92 -20.48 0.01
N LEU A 256 8.47 -19.58 -0.82
CA LEU A 256 8.53 -18.13 -0.51
C LEU A 256 7.38 -17.33 -1.12
N VAL A 257 6.78 -17.81 -2.22
CA VAL A 257 5.63 -17.12 -2.84
C VAL A 257 4.46 -17.06 -1.88
N GLY A 258 3.99 -15.86 -1.66
CA GLY A 258 2.90 -15.57 -0.74
C GLY A 258 3.34 -15.35 0.71
N ARG A 259 4.57 -15.65 1.13
CA ARG A 259 5.10 -15.32 2.46
C ARG A 259 5.38 -13.81 2.58
N PHE A 260 5.55 -13.34 3.81
CA PHE A 260 5.82 -11.95 4.14
C PHE A 260 4.71 -10.98 3.72
N PHE A 261 3.48 -11.48 3.58
CA PHE A 261 2.34 -10.60 3.34
C PHE A 261 2.22 -9.59 4.46
N ALA A 262 2.24 -8.33 4.12
CA ALA A 262 2.14 -7.23 5.08
C ALA A 262 1.12 -6.18 4.62
N GLU A 263 0.71 -5.41 5.60
CA GLU A 263 -0.05 -4.17 5.46
C GLU A 263 0.68 -3.07 6.19
N ARG A 264 0.54 -1.83 5.74
CA ARG A 264 0.95 -0.71 6.56
C ARG A 264 -0.01 -0.57 7.74
N LEU A 265 0.55 -0.63 8.94
CA LEU A 265 -0.24 -0.53 10.17
C LEU A 265 -0.75 0.89 10.37
N SER A 266 -2.01 1.03 10.74
CA SER A 266 -2.56 2.30 11.19
C SER A 266 -3.27 2.11 12.52
N ALA A 267 -2.98 2.97 13.46
CA ALA A 267 -3.60 2.94 14.77
C ALA A 267 -3.81 4.35 15.32
N ARG A 268 -4.86 4.55 16.10
CA ARG A 268 -4.99 5.71 16.98
C ARG A 268 -4.28 5.38 18.25
N THR A 269 -3.19 6.08 18.54
CA THR A 269 -2.28 5.70 19.62
C THR A 269 -2.41 6.58 20.84
N GLY A 270 -3.04 7.75 20.71
CA GLY A 270 -3.21 8.70 21.81
C GLY A 270 -3.65 10.07 21.33
N TYR A 271 -3.46 11.04 22.18
CA TYR A 271 -3.66 12.47 21.90
C TYR A 271 -2.68 13.31 22.70
N ILE A 272 -2.35 14.49 22.16
CA ILE A 272 -1.53 15.46 22.85
C ILE A 272 -2.45 16.33 23.74
N VAL A 273 -2.11 16.40 25.03
CA VAL A 273 -2.63 17.40 25.96
C VAL A 273 -1.70 18.60 25.84
N PRO A 274 -2.16 19.72 25.27
CA PRO A 274 -1.31 20.88 25.04
C PRO A 274 -0.91 21.54 26.37
N ALA A 275 0.31 22.10 26.40
CA ALA A 275 0.76 22.89 27.55
C ALA A 275 0.02 24.23 27.64
N THR A 276 -0.33 24.79 26.47
CA THR A 276 -1.12 26.00 26.32
C THR A 276 -2.21 25.81 25.26
N PRO A 277 -3.37 26.48 25.36
CA PRO A 277 -4.44 26.39 24.35
C PRO A 277 -3.96 26.71 22.92
N ASP A 278 -3.02 27.66 22.79
CA ASP A 278 -2.50 28.16 21.50
C ASP A 278 -1.75 27.07 20.69
N LEU A 279 -1.39 25.96 21.31
CA LEU A 279 -0.71 24.87 20.59
C LEU A 279 -1.58 24.30 19.44
N ILE A 280 -2.90 24.28 19.64
CA ILE A 280 -3.82 23.73 18.63
C ILE A 280 -3.82 24.64 17.40
N ASP A 281 -3.86 25.94 17.60
CA ASP A 281 -3.79 26.93 16.52
C ASP A 281 -2.40 26.94 15.87
N GLY A 282 -1.32 26.76 16.67
CA GLY A 282 0.06 26.64 16.21
C GLY A 282 0.38 25.33 15.48
N ALA A 283 -0.54 24.35 15.49
CA ALA A 283 -0.34 23.06 14.80
C ALA A 283 -0.67 23.11 13.30
N GLY A 284 -0.82 24.27 12.70
CA GLY A 284 -1.28 24.45 11.30
C GLY A 284 -0.44 23.75 10.22
N PHE A 285 0.81 23.38 10.50
CA PHE A 285 1.66 22.61 9.60
C PHE A 285 1.25 21.13 9.49
N TYR A 286 0.60 20.57 10.50
CA TYR A 286 0.31 19.13 10.58
C TYR A 286 -0.98 18.68 9.90
N PRO A 287 -2.07 19.45 9.83
CA PRO A 287 -3.18 19.17 8.91
C PRO A 287 -2.76 19.36 7.45
N THR A 288 -3.48 18.75 6.53
CA THR A 288 -3.29 19.01 5.09
C THR A 288 -3.55 20.49 4.79
N HIS A 289 -2.60 21.17 4.15
CA HIS A 289 -2.70 22.57 3.76
C HIS A 289 -2.01 22.83 2.42
N VAL A 290 -2.33 23.99 1.81
CA VAL A 290 -1.70 24.45 0.57
C VAL A 290 -0.39 25.14 0.92
N ALA A 291 0.73 24.57 0.50
CA ALA A 291 2.06 25.15 0.71
C ALA A 291 2.53 26.00 -0.48
N ALA A 292 2.05 25.70 -1.69
CA ALA A 292 2.28 26.46 -2.91
C ALA A 292 1.12 26.20 -3.88
N PRO A 293 0.96 27.00 -4.96
CA PRO A 293 -0.07 26.76 -5.97
C PRO A 293 -0.04 25.32 -6.49
N GLY A 294 -1.12 24.57 -6.25
CA GLY A 294 -1.25 23.16 -6.65
C GLY A 294 -0.43 22.17 -5.82
N VAL A 295 0.25 22.59 -4.75
CA VAL A 295 1.02 21.72 -3.87
C VAL A 295 0.40 21.68 -2.49
N HIS A 296 -0.14 20.52 -2.14
CA HIS A 296 -0.72 20.26 -0.83
C HIS A 296 0.23 19.40 -0.01
N VAL A 297 0.45 19.77 1.24
CA VAL A 297 1.36 19.08 2.14
C VAL A 297 0.73 18.79 3.48
N GLN A 298 1.30 17.85 4.20
CA GLN A 298 0.90 17.48 5.56
C GLN A 298 2.14 17.11 6.37
N GLY A 299 2.30 17.74 7.53
CA GLY A 299 3.34 17.37 8.49
C GLY A 299 2.99 16.13 9.30
N ALA A 300 4.01 15.44 9.80
CA ALA A 300 3.90 14.38 10.79
C ALA A 300 5.14 14.36 11.67
N LEU A 301 5.05 13.77 12.87
CA LEU A 301 6.19 13.53 13.75
C LEU A 301 6.71 12.11 13.51
N ARG A 302 8.03 11.93 13.47
CA ARG A 302 8.66 10.61 13.37
C ARG A 302 10.01 10.55 14.11
N LEU A 303 10.52 9.34 14.32
CA LEU A 303 11.91 9.16 14.72
C LEU A 303 12.84 9.50 13.54
N THR A 304 13.98 10.13 13.84
CA THR A 304 15.07 10.30 12.86
C THR A 304 15.60 8.93 12.42
N ASP A 305 16.22 8.86 11.23
CA ASP A 305 16.86 7.63 10.76
C ASP A 305 17.93 7.12 11.72
N ALA A 306 18.66 8.04 12.37
CA ALA A 306 19.67 7.72 13.38
C ALA A 306 19.04 7.03 14.61
N ALA A 307 17.97 7.59 15.15
CA ALA A 307 17.26 7.02 16.29
C ALA A 307 16.62 5.66 15.96
N GLN A 308 16.13 5.48 14.74
CA GLN A 308 15.59 4.19 14.30
C GLN A 308 16.68 3.11 14.23
N ARG A 309 17.92 3.46 13.78
CA ARG A 309 19.04 2.51 13.76
C ARG A 309 19.50 2.15 15.17
N GLU A 310 19.67 3.15 16.03
CA GLU A 310 20.16 2.97 17.41
C GLU A 310 19.19 2.12 18.25
N GLY A 311 17.87 2.41 18.15
CA GLY A 311 16.85 1.72 18.92
C GLY A 311 16.27 0.48 18.22
N GLU A 312 16.74 0.13 17.01
CA GLU A 312 16.20 -0.98 16.20
C GLU A 312 14.69 -0.87 15.96
N PHE A 313 14.18 0.38 15.82
CA PHE A 313 12.77 0.64 15.66
C PHE A 313 12.30 0.50 14.20
N LEU A 314 11.06 0.03 14.03
CA LEU A 314 10.35 0.10 12.76
C LEU A 314 9.97 1.55 12.45
N ASN A 315 9.95 1.93 11.18
CA ASN A 315 9.59 3.27 10.77
C ASN A 315 8.12 3.57 11.10
N CYS A 316 7.90 4.70 11.76
CA CYS A 316 6.57 5.13 12.20
C CYS A 316 6.43 6.64 12.10
N ALA A 317 5.35 7.12 11.47
CA ALA A 317 4.95 8.51 11.45
C ALA A 317 3.65 8.72 12.23
N PHE A 318 3.59 9.79 13.03
CA PHE A 318 2.44 10.20 13.81
C PHE A 318 1.80 11.43 13.17
N PHE A 319 0.63 11.25 12.57
CA PHE A 319 -0.19 12.33 12.05
C PHE A 319 -1.00 12.96 13.19
N LEU A 320 -1.02 14.28 13.22
CA LEU A 320 -1.77 15.05 14.18
C LEU A 320 -3.12 15.43 13.56
N LEU A 321 -4.20 15.02 14.21
CA LEU A 321 -5.56 15.25 13.73
C LEU A 321 -6.31 16.06 14.77
N ILE A 322 -6.75 17.26 14.41
CA ILE A 322 -7.59 18.07 15.29
C ILE A 322 -8.93 17.34 15.48
N ARG A 323 -9.30 17.10 16.73
CA ARG A 323 -10.53 16.40 17.13
C ARG A 323 -11.16 17.11 18.30
N ASP A 324 -12.49 17.06 18.39
CA ASP A 324 -13.18 17.50 19.60
C ASP A 324 -12.88 16.56 20.80
N LEU A 325 -13.04 17.07 22.02
CA LEU A 325 -12.78 16.32 23.26
C LEU A 325 -13.57 15.00 23.35
N SER A 326 -14.67 14.85 22.62
CA SER A 326 -15.43 13.60 22.58
C SER A 326 -14.59 12.41 22.06
N PHE A 327 -13.50 12.69 21.33
CA PHE A 327 -12.53 11.67 20.93
C PHE A 327 -11.89 10.95 22.11
N THR A 328 -11.75 11.61 23.26
CA THR A 328 -11.15 11.05 24.48
C THR A 328 -12.14 10.17 25.25
N VAL A 329 -13.45 10.29 24.99
CA VAL A 329 -14.50 9.54 25.70
C VAL A 329 -14.56 8.10 25.17
N GLU A 330 -14.31 7.14 26.07
CA GLU A 330 -14.22 5.72 25.71
C GLU A 330 -15.52 5.15 25.13
N ALA A 331 -16.65 5.59 25.66
CA ALA A 331 -17.97 5.23 25.14
C ALA A 331 -18.18 5.68 23.68
N VAL A 332 -17.75 6.89 23.33
CA VAL A 332 -17.80 7.43 21.95
C VAL A 332 -16.92 6.60 21.02
N ARG A 333 -15.71 6.23 21.48
CA ARG A 333 -14.78 5.40 20.71
C ARG A 333 -15.33 3.99 20.47
N SER A 334 -15.89 3.40 21.54
CA SER A 334 -16.51 2.07 21.47
C SER A 334 -17.70 2.07 20.51
N LEU A 335 -18.56 3.06 20.56
CA LEU A 335 -19.68 3.23 19.64
C LEU A 335 -19.20 3.38 18.18
N ALA A 336 -18.19 4.22 17.94
CA ALA A 336 -17.62 4.40 16.61
C ALA A 336 -17.01 3.09 16.06
N THR A 337 -16.36 2.30 16.91
CA THR A 337 -15.81 0.99 16.57
C THR A 337 -16.92 0.01 16.17
N LEU A 338 -18.00 -0.07 16.95
CA LEU A 338 -19.13 -0.96 16.63
C LEU A 338 -19.88 -0.53 15.37
N VAL A 339 -20.08 0.76 15.15
CA VAL A 339 -20.70 1.26 13.91
C VAL A 339 -19.85 0.93 12.68
N LYS A 340 -18.52 1.06 12.77
CA LYS A 340 -17.61 0.62 11.71
C LYS A 340 -17.63 -0.89 11.51
N ALA A 341 -17.66 -1.66 12.61
CA ALA A 341 -17.70 -3.12 12.59
C ALA A 341 -18.98 -3.67 11.96
N ARG A 342 -20.13 -2.96 12.06
CA ARG A 342 -21.38 -3.32 11.37
C ARG A 342 -21.21 -3.42 9.85
N ARG A 343 -20.26 -2.66 9.27
CA ARG A 343 -19.94 -2.69 7.85
C ARG A 343 -18.80 -3.65 7.51
N ARG A 344 -18.15 -4.26 8.51
CA ARG A 344 -16.98 -5.13 8.40
C ARG A 344 -17.23 -6.44 9.13
N ARG A 345 -16.99 -7.58 8.52
CA ARG A 345 -16.97 -8.88 9.19
C ARG A 345 -15.52 -9.40 9.19
N PRO A 346 -14.99 -9.97 10.27
CA PRO A 346 -15.66 -10.40 11.52
C PRO A 346 -15.94 -9.23 12.48
N LEU A 347 -16.78 -9.51 13.50
CA LEU A 347 -17.05 -8.60 14.61
C LEU A 347 -15.74 -8.32 15.39
N PRO A 348 -15.59 -7.14 16.03
CA PRO A 348 -14.39 -6.84 16.81
C PRO A 348 -14.21 -7.87 17.95
N PRO A 349 -12.96 -8.26 18.26
CA PRO A 349 -12.67 -9.29 19.26
C PRO A 349 -13.24 -9.01 20.65
N GLU A 350 -13.39 -7.72 21.00
CA GLU A 350 -13.85 -7.27 22.33
C GLU A 350 -15.26 -6.68 22.32
N LEU A 351 -16.17 -7.28 21.56
CA LEU A 351 -17.54 -6.81 21.44
C LEU A 351 -18.20 -6.51 22.78
N LEU A 352 -18.03 -7.41 23.76
CA LEU A 352 -18.58 -7.24 25.10
C LEU A 352 -17.96 -6.06 25.84
N GLY A 353 -16.64 -5.84 25.71
CA GLY A 353 -15.95 -4.67 26.26
C GLY A 353 -16.49 -3.36 25.67
N HIS A 354 -16.64 -3.29 24.35
CA HIS A 354 -17.23 -2.13 23.70
C HIS A 354 -18.68 -1.88 24.13
N LEU A 355 -19.50 -2.90 24.25
CA LEU A 355 -20.88 -2.77 24.76
C LEU A 355 -20.90 -2.27 26.20
N ARG A 356 -20.03 -2.81 27.07
CA ARG A 356 -19.88 -2.35 28.45
C ARG A 356 -19.51 -0.87 28.50
N ASN A 357 -18.50 -0.45 27.75
CA ASN A 357 -18.04 0.96 27.71
C ASN A 357 -19.15 1.91 27.24
N ILE A 358 -19.98 1.49 26.28
CA ILE A 358 -21.14 2.27 25.84
C ILE A 358 -22.17 2.40 26.97
N VAL A 359 -22.49 1.30 27.63
CA VAL A 359 -23.51 1.29 28.71
C VAL A 359 -23.04 2.12 29.90
N THR A 360 -21.78 1.95 30.33
CA THR A 360 -21.23 2.71 31.47
C THR A 360 -21.02 4.19 31.16
N GLY A 361 -20.78 4.54 29.89
CA GLY A 361 -20.56 5.91 29.42
C GLY A 361 -21.78 6.58 28.77
N LEU A 362 -23.02 6.12 29.01
CA LEU A 362 -24.23 6.73 28.42
C LEU A 362 -24.40 8.22 28.77
N GLY A 363 -24.00 8.61 29.97
CA GLY A 363 -23.98 10.02 30.38
C GLY A 363 -23.05 10.88 29.53
N ASP A 364 -21.84 10.37 29.25
CA ASP A 364 -20.83 11.05 28.45
C ASP A 364 -21.22 11.10 26.97
N LEU A 365 -21.90 10.06 26.46
CA LEU A 365 -22.48 10.07 25.11
C LEU A 365 -23.54 11.15 24.97
N GLY A 366 -24.41 11.31 25.97
CA GLY A 366 -25.42 12.35 26.01
C GLY A 366 -24.81 13.77 26.12
N ALA A 367 -23.75 13.95 26.93
CA ALA A 367 -23.00 15.20 27.02
C ALA A 367 -22.32 15.54 25.69
N THR A 368 -21.68 14.58 25.07
CA THR A 368 -21.02 14.71 23.74
C THR A 368 -22.03 15.10 22.65
N ALA A 369 -23.20 14.46 22.62
CA ALA A 369 -24.26 14.80 21.66
C ALA A 369 -24.75 16.25 21.84
N ARG A 370 -24.93 16.69 23.09
CA ARG A 370 -25.33 18.08 23.43
C ARG A 370 -24.26 19.10 23.02
N ALA A 371 -22.97 18.81 23.26
CA ALA A 371 -21.86 19.67 22.86
C ALA A 371 -21.78 19.84 21.34
N ARG A 372 -21.99 18.74 20.56
CA ARG A 372 -22.04 18.79 19.09
C ARG A 372 -23.18 19.68 18.55
N VAL A 373 -24.34 19.64 19.17
CA VAL A 373 -25.49 20.47 18.76
C VAL A 373 -25.21 21.97 19.01
N ARG A 374 -24.40 22.30 20.00
CA ARG A 374 -24.08 23.69 20.37
C ARG A 374 -22.93 24.32 19.57
N ARG A 375 -22.38 23.67 18.54
CA ARG A 375 -21.22 24.12 17.76
C ARG A 375 -20.12 24.68 18.67
N SER A 376 -19.26 23.77 19.07
CA SER A 376 -18.25 23.91 20.09
C SER A 376 -17.19 24.99 19.82
N ASP A 377 -16.87 25.68 20.89
CA ASP A 377 -15.71 26.47 21.23
C ASP A 377 -14.39 25.69 20.93
N PRO A 378 -13.34 26.30 20.32
CA PRO A 378 -12.01 25.69 20.13
C PRO A 378 -11.37 25.17 21.42
N ALA A 379 -11.75 25.69 22.59
CA ALA A 379 -11.31 25.25 23.92
C ALA A 379 -11.61 23.76 24.23
N GLY A 380 -12.39 23.08 23.38
CA GLY A 380 -12.69 21.65 23.50
C GLY A 380 -12.00 20.73 22.49
N SER A 381 -10.95 21.18 21.81
CA SER A 381 -10.23 20.39 20.82
C SER A 381 -8.95 19.73 21.37
N VAL A 382 -8.56 18.60 20.80
CA VAL A 382 -7.30 17.91 21.08
C VAL A 382 -6.60 17.52 19.77
N LEU A 383 -5.27 17.35 19.83
CA LEU A 383 -4.48 16.82 18.72
C LEU A 383 -4.38 15.30 18.87
N ALA A 384 -5.25 14.56 18.19
CA ALA A 384 -5.21 13.11 18.20
C ALA A 384 -4.02 12.59 17.39
N LEU A 385 -3.29 11.61 17.93
CA LEU A 385 -2.18 10.93 17.28
C LEU A 385 -2.66 9.70 16.53
N ARG A 386 -2.42 9.68 15.22
CA ARG A 386 -2.63 8.53 14.36
C ARG A 386 -1.28 8.03 13.87
N ALA A 387 -0.85 6.90 14.36
CA ALA A 387 0.33 6.22 13.86
C ALA A 387 0.07 5.61 12.47
N GLN A 388 1.05 5.74 11.60
CA GLN A 388 1.21 4.98 10.38
C GLN A 388 2.59 4.34 10.43
N ALA A 389 2.62 3.02 10.53
CA ALA A 389 3.85 2.30 10.83
C ALA A 389 4.14 1.19 9.84
N GLU A 390 5.43 0.93 9.67
CA GLU A 390 5.95 -0.28 9.08
C GLU A 390 5.53 -1.50 9.89
N GLN A 391 5.34 -2.65 9.23
CA GLN A 391 5.15 -3.94 9.87
C GLN A 391 6.46 -4.73 9.85
N MET A 392 6.77 -5.44 10.93
CA MET A 392 7.88 -6.39 10.98
C MET A 392 7.73 -7.45 9.88
N PRO A 393 8.74 -7.66 9.03
CA PRO A 393 8.68 -8.74 8.03
C PRO A 393 8.46 -10.10 8.68
N ASN A 394 7.29 -10.71 8.43
CA ASN A 394 6.88 -11.97 9.05
C ASN A 394 6.61 -13.04 7.97
N PRO A 395 7.45 -14.11 7.88
CA PRO A 395 7.27 -15.17 6.87
C PRO A 395 5.98 -15.98 7.06
N ASP A 396 5.36 -15.94 8.23
CA ASP A 396 4.12 -16.67 8.54
C ASP A 396 2.86 -15.86 8.23
N SER A 397 3.00 -14.58 7.93
CA SER A 397 1.95 -13.76 7.34
C SER A 397 1.89 -14.05 5.84
N ARG A 398 0.75 -14.58 5.32
CA ARG A 398 0.75 -15.24 4.00
C ARG A 398 -0.46 -14.94 3.14
N VAL A 399 -0.21 -14.89 1.83
CA VAL A 399 -1.20 -15.14 0.77
C VAL A 399 -1.08 -16.60 0.36
N THR A 400 -2.16 -17.37 0.45
CA THR A 400 -2.22 -18.77 0.02
C THR A 400 -3.47 -19.01 -0.83
N LEU A 401 -3.62 -20.22 -1.37
CA LEU A 401 -4.82 -20.64 -2.08
C LEU A 401 -5.84 -21.22 -1.09
N GLY A 402 -7.08 -20.71 -1.17
CA GLY A 402 -8.20 -21.22 -0.38
C GLY A 402 -8.86 -22.46 -1.00
N THR A 403 -9.79 -23.07 -0.28
CA THR A 403 -10.58 -24.23 -0.74
C THR A 403 -11.74 -23.83 -1.66
N ARG A 404 -12.30 -22.62 -1.47
CA ARG A 404 -13.34 -22.10 -2.37
C ARG A 404 -12.77 -21.84 -3.75
N ARG A 405 -13.63 -21.95 -4.76
CA ARG A 405 -13.27 -21.68 -6.14
C ARG A 405 -14.04 -20.47 -6.67
N ASP A 406 -13.39 -19.71 -7.54
CA ASP A 406 -14.02 -18.65 -8.31
C ASP A 406 -14.83 -19.22 -9.49
N ARG A 407 -15.43 -18.34 -10.30
CA ARG A 407 -16.23 -18.75 -11.46
C ARG A 407 -15.45 -19.46 -12.58
N PHE A 408 -14.13 -19.36 -12.57
CA PHE A 408 -13.24 -20.10 -13.47
C PHE A 408 -12.82 -21.46 -12.90
N GLY A 409 -13.36 -21.84 -11.74
CA GLY A 409 -12.98 -23.07 -11.04
C GLY A 409 -11.61 -23.00 -10.35
N LEU A 410 -11.02 -21.82 -10.22
CA LEU A 410 -9.72 -21.61 -9.61
C LEU A 410 -9.84 -21.32 -8.12
N PRO A 411 -8.90 -21.83 -7.28
CA PRO A 411 -8.84 -21.48 -5.86
C PRO A 411 -8.77 -19.97 -5.64
N VAL A 412 -9.61 -19.44 -4.74
CA VAL A 412 -9.58 -18.03 -4.35
C VAL A 412 -8.39 -17.72 -3.43
N ALA A 413 -8.00 -16.46 -3.34
CA ALA A 413 -6.97 -16.04 -2.38
C ALA A 413 -7.44 -16.23 -0.93
N LYS A 414 -6.54 -16.74 -0.08
CA LYS A 414 -6.67 -16.78 1.39
C LYS A 414 -5.56 -15.94 1.98
N LEU A 415 -5.94 -14.90 2.73
CA LEU A 415 -5.03 -14.03 3.46
C LEU A 415 -4.93 -14.50 4.91
N ASP A 416 -3.73 -14.73 5.40
CA ASP A 416 -3.41 -14.99 6.80
C ASP A 416 -2.47 -13.87 7.25
N TRP A 417 -3.06 -12.74 7.69
CA TRP A 417 -2.30 -11.57 8.12
C TRP A 417 -1.92 -11.70 9.60
N ARG A 418 -0.64 -11.50 9.90
CA ARG A 418 -0.09 -11.71 11.24
C ARG A 418 0.84 -10.58 11.69
N PRO A 419 0.28 -9.45 12.16
CA PRO A 419 1.04 -8.49 12.94
C PRO A 419 1.58 -9.16 14.22
N THR A 420 2.70 -8.65 14.72
CA THR A 420 3.43 -9.21 15.87
C THR A 420 3.42 -8.29 17.09
N ALA A 421 3.85 -8.79 18.23
CA ALA A 421 4.07 -7.96 19.41
C ALA A 421 5.16 -6.90 19.19
N ALA A 422 6.16 -7.20 18.35
CA ALA A 422 7.22 -6.26 17.99
C ALA A 422 6.69 -5.02 17.23
N ASP A 423 5.68 -5.20 16.38
CA ASP A 423 5.03 -4.07 15.68
C ASP A 423 4.45 -3.08 16.69
N ARG A 424 3.75 -3.58 17.71
CA ARG A 424 3.18 -2.74 18.75
C ARG A 424 4.23 -2.10 19.63
N ALA A 425 5.22 -2.87 20.05
CA ALA A 425 6.31 -2.39 20.91
C ALA A 425 7.07 -1.24 20.22
N SER A 426 7.35 -1.37 18.92
CA SER A 426 8.00 -0.32 18.14
C SER A 426 7.17 0.96 18.03
N ILE A 427 5.85 0.84 17.76
CA ILE A 427 4.95 2.01 17.75
C ILE A 427 4.91 2.67 19.11
N ARG A 428 4.85 1.90 20.19
CA ARG A 428 4.80 2.41 21.57
C ARG A 428 6.09 3.16 21.91
N ALA A 429 7.26 2.58 21.66
CA ALA A 429 8.54 3.22 21.91
C ALA A 429 8.74 4.49 21.09
N SER A 430 8.33 4.47 19.81
CA SER A 430 8.33 5.68 18.96
C SER A 430 7.42 6.79 19.53
N GLN A 431 6.27 6.42 20.09
CA GLN A 431 5.35 7.37 20.70
C GLN A 431 5.89 7.93 22.03
N GLU A 432 6.59 7.14 22.81
CA GLU A 432 7.26 7.59 24.04
C GLU A 432 8.37 8.59 23.76
N ALA A 433 9.13 8.37 22.69
CA ALA A 433 10.11 9.36 22.22
C ALA A 433 9.44 10.68 21.79
N VAL A 434 8.30 10.61 21.11
CA VAL A 434 7.50 11.79 20.75
C VAL A 434 7.00 12.53 22.00
N ASP A 435 6.49 11.82 23.01
CA ASP A 435 6.09 12.43 24.30
C ASP A 435 7.26 13.16 24.96
N THR A 436 8.41 12.52 25.02
CA THR A 436 9.63 13.10 25.58
C THR A 436 10.03 14.39 24.86
N ALA A 437 10.02 14.38 23.52
CA ALA A 437 10.38 15.53 22.71
C ALA A 437 9.37 16.70 22.89
N LEU A 438 8.08 16.40 22.94
CA LEU A 438 7.04 17.42 23.15
C LEU A 438 7.13 18.06 24.55
N ARG A 439 7.41 17.26 25.59
CA ARG A 439 7.66 17.77 26.96
C ARG A 439 8.89 18.66 27.02
N ALA A 440 9.99 18.21 26.42
CA ALA A 440 11.23 18.97 26.39
C ALA A 440 11.09 20.31 25.64
N ALA A 441 10.24 20.35 24.62
CA ALA A 441 9.88 21.57 23.88
C ALA A 441 8.86 22.46 24.61
N GLY A 442 8.31 22.05 25.76
CA GLY A 442 7.26 22.77 26.46
C GLY A 442 5.91 22.82 25.73
N LEU A 443 5.71 21.93 24.73
CA LEU A 443 4.50 21.91 23.89
C LEU A 443 3.35 21.13 24.54
N GLY A 444 3.65 20.15 25.40
CA GLY A 444 2.62 19.36 26.07
C GLY A 444 3.07 17.93 26.36
N ARG A 445 2.13 17.05 26.56
CA ARG A 445 2.37 15.62 26.84
C ARG A 445 1.42 14.73 26.05
N VAL A 446 1.81 13.49 25.81
CA VAL A 446 0.96 12.50 25.17
C VAL A 446 0.18 11.70 26.23
N GLU A 447 -1.15 11.66 26.06
CA GLU A 447 -1.99 10.66 26.71
C GLU A 447 -2.09 9.42 25.82
N PHE A 448 -1.59 8.29 26.32
CA PHE A 448 -1.48 7.05 25.57
C PHE A 448 -2.81 6.31 25.54
N MET A 449 -3.21 5.82 24.37
CA MET A 449 -4.40 4.99 24.19
C MET A 449 -4.06 3.57 23.73
N LEU A 450 -2.79 3.32 23.38
CA LEU A 450 -2.30 1.99 23.02
C LEU A 450 -1.97 1.25 24.32
N GLY A 451 -2.90 0.42 24.80
CA GLY A 451 -2.74 -0.39 26.02
C GLY A 451 -1.76 -1.55 25.85
N ASP A 452 -1.52 -2.28 26.97
CA ASP A 452 -0.58 -3.41 26.98
C ASP A 452 -1.20 -4.74 26.52
N GLU A 453 -2.48 -4.77 26.21
CA GLU A 453 -3.21 -5.97 25.78
C GLU A 453 -2.80 -6.45 24.40
N GLN A 454 -2.79 -7.75 24.22
CA GLN A 454 -2.40 -8.45 22.98
C GLN A 454 -3.62 -8.94 22.21
N PRO A 455 -3.59 -8.90 20.85
CA PRO A 455 -3.11 -7.80 20.00
C PRO A 455 -4.04 -6.61 20.13
N PRO A 456 -3.58 -5.38 19.93
CA PRO A 456 -4.49 -4.25 20.04
C PRO A 456 -5.60 -4.42 19.01
N ALA A 457 -6.86 -4.37 19.44
CA ALA A 457 -8.05 -4.39 18.59
C ALA A 457 -8.09 -3.23 17.57
N LEU A 458 -6.98 -2.53 17.38
CA LEU A 458 -6.88 -1.20 16.83
C LEU A 458 -6.02 -1.08 15.57
N PHE A 459 -5.31 -2.14 15.13
CA PHE A 459 -4.61 -2.06 13.84
C PHE A 459 -5.62 -2.10 12.70
N GLU A 460 -5.65 -1.02 11.95
CA GLU A 460 -6.41 -0.94 10.70
C GLU A 460 -5.45 -1.22 9.54
N GLY A 461 -5.79 -2.18 8.67
CA GLY A 461 -5.16 -2.29 7.35
C GLY A 461 -5.63 -1.16 6.45
N ASN A 462 -4.74 -0.65 5.61
CA ASN A 462 -5.00 0.51 4.75
C ASN A 462 -5.08 0.14 3.27
N PHE A 463 -5.37 -1.12 2.92
CA PHE A 463 -5.36 -1.64 1.55
C PHE A 463 -3.97 -1.60 0.89
N HIS A 464 -2.90 -1.65 1.68
CA HIS A 464 -1.52 -1.66 1.24
C HIS A 464 -0.94 -3.07 1.30
N HIS A 465 -1.27 -3.88 0.29
CA HIS A 465 -0.84 -5.27 0.20
C HIS A 465 0.62 -5.35 -0.26
N LEU A 466 1.54 -5.80 0.61
CA LEU A 466 2.99 -5.70 0.46
C LEU A 466 3.66 -7.08 0.60
N GLY A 467 4.88 -7.22 0.11
CA GLY A 467 5.89 -8.20 0.48
C GLY A 467 5.70 -9.64 0.00
N ALA A 468 4.52 -10.02 -0.52
CA ALA A 468 4.19 -11.43 -0.79
C ALA A 468 4.94 -12.08 -1.97
N THR A 469 5.79 -11.34 -2.66
CA THR A 469 6.78 -11.81 -3.66
C THR A 469 8.09 -11.04 -3.50
N ARG A 470 8.54 -10.91 -2.25
CA ARG A 470 9.63 -10.02 -1.84
C ARG A 470 10.89 -10.17 -2.68
N MET A 471 11.57 -9.04 -2.85
CA MET A 471 12.86 -8.94 -3.54
C MET A 471 14.02 -9.33 -2.61
N HIS A 472 14.95 -10.12 -3.14
CA HIS A 472 16.23 -10.40 -2.50
C HIS A 472 17.20 -10.98 -3.52
N PRO A 473 18.52 -10.66 -3.51
CA PRO A 473 19.48 -11.22 -4.45
C PRO A 473 19.67 -12.74 -4.28
N ASP A 474 19.57 -13.25 -3.04
CA ASP A 474 19.61 -14.69 -2.77
C ASP A 474 18.21 -15.30 -2.97
N PRO A 475 18.06 -16.30 -3.89
CA PRO A 475 16.79 -16.99 -4.12
C PRO A 475 16.29 -17.80 -2.91
N ALA A 476 17.12 -18.03 -1.88
CA ALA A 476 16.68 -18.64 -0.62
C ALA A 476 15.92 -17.63 0.28
N MET A 477 16.02 -16.34 -0.01
CA MET A 477 15.50 -15.25 0.79
C MET A 477 14.44 -14.40 0.08
N GLY A 478 14.30 -14.53 -1.24
CA GLY A 478 13.35 -13.77 -2.04
C GLY A 478 12.74 -14.54 -3.20
N VAL A 479 11.66 -13.99 -3.75
CA VAL A 479 10.97 -14.53 -4.94
C VAL A 479 11.52 -13.89 -6.21
N VAL A 480 11.91 -12.61 -6.13
CA VAL A 480 12.48 -11.88 -7.27
C VAL A 480 13.86 -11.35 -6.93
N ASP A 481 14.70 -11.20 -7.96
CA ASP A 481 16.01 -10.56 -7.88
C ASP A 481 15.92 -9.03 -7.83
N ALA A 482 17.08 -8.35 -7.83
CA ALA A 482 17.17 -6.89 -7.81
C ALA A 482 16.46 -6.20 -9.00
N ASP A 483 16.33 -6.88 -10.13
CA ASP A 483 15.65 -6.39 -11.34
C ASP A 483 14.18 -6.83 -11.41
N CYS A 484 13.62 -7.27 -10.28
CA CYS A 484 12.24 -7.77 -10.19
C CYS A 484 11.98 -9.04 -11.00
N ARG A 485 12.99 -9.75 -11.50
CA ARG A 485 12.85 -11.00 -12.23
C ARG A 485 12.65 -12.15 -11.24
N VAL A 486 11.69 -13.02 -11.53
CA VAL A 486 11.43 -14.22 -10.71
C VAL A 486 12.63 -15.16 -10.77
N HIS A 487 13.16 -15.54 -9.61
CA HIS A 487 14.28 -16.49 -9.54
C HIS A 487 13.96 -17.79 -10.25
N GLY A 488 14.88 -18.25 -11.08
CA GLY A 488 14.73 -19.46 -11.88
C GLY A 488 13.81 -19.33 -13.10
N VAL A 489 13.28 -18.12 -13.41
CA VAL A 489 12.44 -17.90 -14.60
C VAL A 489 12.99 -16.74 -15.42
N SER A 490 13.51 -17.04 -16.60
CA SER A 490 14.33 -16.12 -17.40
C SER A 490 13.59 -14.90 -17.97
N ASN A 491 12.27 -15.00 -18.18
CA ASN A 491 11.46 -13.97 -18.85
C ASN A 491 10.25 -13.48 -18.03
N LEU A 492 10.20 -13.72 -16.72
CA LEU A 492 9.09 -13.33 -15.86
C LEU A 492 9.53 -12.30 -14.82
N TYR A 493 8.85 -11.17 -14.79
CA TYR A 493 9.09 -10.06 -13.89
C TYR A 493 7.84 -9.74 -13.07
N ILE A 494 8.02 -9.14 -11.88
CA ILE A 494 6.90 -8.73 -11.01
C ILE A 494 7.01 -7.23 -10.74
N ALA A 495 5.96 -6.48 -11.06
CA ALA A 495 5.80 -5.08 -10.75
C ALA A 495 4.76 -4.88 -9.65
N GLY A 496 5.02 -3.94 -8.75
CA GLY A 496 4.09 -3.56 -7.67
C GLY A 496 4.64 -3.81 -6.28
N SER A 497 3.83 -3.52 -5.28
CA SER A 497 4.22 -3.55 -3.86
C SER A 497 4.49 -4.96 -3.30
N SER A 498 4.10 -6.02 -4.00
CA SER A 498 4.41 -7.39 -3.55
C SER A 498 5.90 -7.70 -3.48
N VAL A 499 6.75 -6.94 -4.21
CA VAL A 499 8.20 -7.16 -4.23
C VAL A 499 8.95 -6.48 -3.08
N PHE A 500 8.31 -5.64 -2.27
CA PHE A 500 8.98 -4.88 -1.21
C PHE A 500 9.53 -5.81 -0.12
N PRO A 501 10.82 -5.72 0.23
CA PRO A 501 11.38 -6.42 1.40
C PRO A 501 10.95 -5.79 2.73
N THR A 502 10.98 -4.45 2.78
CA THR A 502 10.60 -3.57 3.89
C THR A 502 9.70 -2.45 3.36
N TYR A 503 8.99 -1.75 4.22
CA TYR A 503 7.79 -1.02 3.77
C TYR A 503 7.77 0.46 4.18
N GLY A 504 8.52 0.85 5.21
CA GLY A 504 8.46 2.19 5.78
C GLY A 504 7.08 2.58 6.30
N CYS A 505 6.92 3.84 6.68
CA CYS A 505 5.65 4.39 7.16
C CYS A 505 4.80 5.01 6.03
N SER A 506 5.31 5.08 4.81
CA SER A 506 4.69 5.79 3.68
C SER A 506 3.64 4.97 2.95
N ASN A 507 2.74 5.63 2.21
CA ASN A 507 1.90 4.94 1.23
C ASN A 507 2.76 4.35 0.12
N PRO A 508 2.55 3.09 -0.31
CA PRO A 508 3.48 2.40 -1.21
C PRO A 508 3.45 2.90 -2.65
N THR A 509 2.42 3.65 -3.06
CA THR A 509 2.15 3.96 -4.47
C THR A 509 3.31 4.68 -5.16
N LEU A 510 3.88 5.71 -4.53
CA LEU A 510 5.02 6.44 -5.12
C LEU A 510 6.21 5.52 -5.38
N THR A 511 6.52 4.63 -4.44
CA THR A 511 7.57 3.62 -4.58
C THR A 511 7.20 2.55 -5.62
N VAL A 512 5.93 2.15 -5.71
CA VAL A 512 5.44 1.24 -6.77
C VAL A 512 5.68 1.83 -8.16
N VAL A 513 5.38 3.11 -8.34
CA VAL A 513 5.59 3.81 -9.63
C VAL A 513 7.08 3.96 -9.92
N ALA A 514 7.89 4.36 -8.94
CA ALA A 514 9.34 4.48 -9.09
C ALA A 514 10.00 3.15 -9.49
N LEU A 515 9.61 2.04 -8.85
CA LEU A 515 10.08 0.70 -9.23
C LEU A 515 9.58 0.25 -10.62
N ALA A 516 8.36 0.64 -11.00
CA ALA A 516 7.81 0.35 -12.32
C ALA A 516 8.61 1.06 -13.42
N LEU A 517 8.98 2.33 -13.21
CA LEU A 517 9.84 3.10 -14.11
C LEU A 517 11.24 2.48 -14.22
N ARG A 518 11.84 2.09 -13.07
CA ARG A 518 13.12 1.38 -13.03
C ARG A 518 13.05 0.05 -13.80
N LEU A 519 11.97 -0.72 -13.61
CA LEU A 519 11.77 -1.96 -14.33
C LEU A 519 11.59 -1.72 -15.84
N ALA A 520 10.88 -0.66 -16.24
CA ALA A 520 10.74 -0.31 -17.65
C ALA A 520 12.09 -0.06 -18.34
N ASP A 521 13.02 0.63 -17.67
CA ASP A 521 14.38 0.82 -18.20
C ASP A 521 15.16 -0.50 -18.32
N HIS A 522 14.98 -1.43 -17.37
CA HIS A 522 15.54 -2.76 -17.48
C HIS A 522 14.94 -3.53 -18.67
N LEU A 523 13.62 -3.50 -18.84
CA LEU A 523 12.93 -4.16 -19.96
C LEU A 523 13.37 -3.61 -21.32
N LYS A 524 13.53 -2.28 -21.44
CA LYS A 524 14.07 -1.65 -22.68
C LYS A 524 15.43 -2.24 -23.05
N LYS A 525 16.33 -2.45 -22.09
CA LYS A 525 17.64 -3.09 -22.32
C LYS A 525 17.50 -4.56 -22.74
N GLN A 526 16.59 -5.30 -22.11
CA GLN A 526 16.33 -6.72 -22.47
C GLN A 526 15.68 -6.88 -23.85
N LEU A 527 14.93 -5.89 -24.31
CA LEU A 527 14.31 -5.90 -25.64
C LEU A 527 15.31 -5.56 -26.75
N ALA A 528 16.33 -4.76 -26.44
CA ALA A 528 17.39 -4.38 -27.36
C ALA A 528 18.48 -5.45 -27.50
N ALA A 529 18.60 -6.37 -26.53
CA ALA A 529 19.51 -7.53 -26.56
C ALA A 529 18.88 -8.69 -27.34
#